data_9f28806cc560c07bd6493eec4d921d9c
#
_entry.id   9f28806cc560c07bd6493eec4d921d9c
#
_cell.length_a   1.000
_cell.length_b   1.000
_cell.length_c   1.000
_cell.angle_alpha   90.00
_cell.angle_beta   90.00
_cell.angle_gamma   90.00
#
_symmetry.space_group_name_H-M   'P 1'
#
loop_
_entity.id
_entity.type
_entity.pdbx_description
1 polymer ?
#
loop_
_entity_poly.entity_id
_entity_poly.type
_entity_poly.pdbx_seq_one_letter_code
_entity_poly.pdbx_strand_id
1 'polypeptide(L)'
;DGILVGSGASQLNAIAEQYNNMGLDSDGDYSQEQEESKDAFEEVEKAGLEESEKMADAIEDALKEANVLDEVEITATSKYVELNLGSGILFDSGRAELKSEAVNLIEKVADAIYQYNDNLIIIEGHTDNVPINTAEFPDNMMLSQKRAYSVFKYLVNNKGFDPATMMSSGRGESVPIASNSTADGRAQNRRVEIKIYNTYNS
;
A
#
# COMPACT_ATOMS: atom_id res chain seq x y z
N ASP A 1 14.77 32.72 5.61
CA ASP A 1 15.41 31.74 4.72
C ASP A 1 14.84 30.37 5.07
N GLY A 2 13.72 30.06 4.44
CA GLY A 2 13.05 28.77 4.63
C GLY A 2 13.59 27.78 3.61
N ILE A 3 14.23 26.73 4.09
CA ILE A 3 14.55 25.55 3.28
C ILE A 3 13.23 24.80 3.08
N LEU A 4 12.68 24.90 1.88
CA LEU A 4 11.62 24.01 1.41
C LEU A 4 12.21 22.60 1.28
N VAL A 5 11.90 21.74 2.25
CA VAL A 5 12.12 20.30 2.10
C VAL A 5 11.08 19.81 1.09
N GLY A 6 11.46 19.77 -0.19
CA GLY A 6 10.62 19.20 -1.23
C GLY A 6 10.41 17.72 -0.96
N SER A 7 9.18 17.23 -1.12
CA SER A 7 8.85 15.81 -1.07
C SER A 7 9.72 15.00 -2.04
N GLY A 8 10.04 13.74 -1.73
CA GLY A 8 10.88 12.88 -2.58
C GLY A 8 10.40 12.80 -4.04
N ALA A 9 9.08 12.91 -4.27
CA ALA A 9 8.51 13.00 -5.62
C ALA A 9 9.01 14.23 -6.40
N SER A 10 9.26 15.37 -5.74
CA SER A 10 9.81 16.55 -6.41
C SER A 10 11.29 16.38 -6.76
N GLN A 11 12.05 15.59 -6.01
CA GLN A 11 13.44 15.26 -6.31
C GLN A 11 13.55 14.28 -7.48
N LEU A 12 12.68 13.26 -7.52
CA LEU A 12 12.60 12.33 -8.65
C LEU A 12 12.14 13.02 -9.94
N ASN A 13 11.18 13.95 -9.86
CA ASN A 13 10.78 14.76 -11.00
C ASN A 13 11.90 15.73 -11.45
N ALA A 14 12.65 16.32 -10.52
CA ALA A 14 13.79 17.17 -10.86
C ALA A 14 14.91 16.38 -11.56
N ILE A 15 15.18 15.15 -11.13
CA ILE A 15 16.13 14.25 -11.78
C ILE A 15 15.60 13.85 -13.18
N ALA A 16 14.32 13.52 -13.32
CA ALA A 16 13.69 13.19 -14.59
C ALA A 16 13.66 14.39 -15.57
N GLU A 17 13.41 15.60 -15.08
CA GLU A 17 13.48 16.84 -15.89
C GLU A 17 14.93 17.17 -16.31
N GLN A 18 15.90 16.92 -15.45
CA GLN A 18 17.31 17.08 -15.77
C GLN A 18 17.72 16.08 -16.87
N TYR A 19 17.24 14.85 -16.84
CA TYR A 19 17.44 13.85 -17.90
C TYR A 19 16.82 14.27 -19.23
N ASN A 20 15.63 14.84 -19.22
CA ASN A 20 14.94 15.31 -20.43
C ASN A 20 15.51 16.60 -21.02
N ASN A 21 16.21 17.42 -20.22
CA ASN A 21 16.84 18.67 -20.67
C ASN A 21 18.30 18.52 -21.11
N MET A 22 18.92 17.35 -20.92
CA MET A 22 20.22 17.04 -21.53
C MET A 22 20.04 16.79 -23.04
N GLY A 23 19.89 17.88 -23.78
CA GLY A 23 19.84 17.88 -25.23
C GLY A 23 21.14 17.34 -25.80
N LEU A 24 20.99 16.44 -26.75
CA LEU A 24 21.92 15.84 -27.68
C LEU A 24 23.07 16.81 -28.14
N ASP A 25 24.13 16.88 -27.35
CA ASP A 25 25.44 17.30 -27.86
C ASP A 25 26.36 16.08 -27.80
N SER A 26 26.63 15.57 -28.97
CA SER A 26 27.50 14.41 -29.22
C SER A 26 28.96 14.79 -28.94
N ASP A 27 29.49 14.31 -27.84
CA ASP A 27 30.89 14.02 -27.50
C ASP A 27 31.18 14.29 -26.00
N GLY A 28 30.30 13.82 -25.09
CA GLY A 28 30.48 13.85 -23.65
C GLY A 28 30.52 12.44 -23.04
N ASP A 29 31.27 12.27 -21.98
CA ASP A 29 31.50 11.03 -21.27
C ASP A 29 30.18 10.53 -20.61
N TYR A 30 29.33 9.87 -21.39
CA TYR A 30 28.05 9.30 -20.98
C TYR A 30 28.16 8.24 -19.87
N SER A 31 29.37 7.75 -19.59
CA SER A 31 29.58 6.69 -18.59
C SER A 31 29.55 7.23 -17.15
N GLN A 32 30.07 8.44 -16.91
CA GLN A 32 30.09 9.04 -15.56
C GLN A 32 28.70 9.54 -15.16
N GLU A 33 27.95 10.18 -16.06
CA GLU A 33 26.60 10.66 -15.77
C GLU A 33 25.60 9.52 -15.51
N GLN A 34 25.76 8.38 -16.17
CA GLN A 34 24.97 7.18 -15.92
C GLN A 34 25.31 6.52 -14.58
N GLU A 35 26.55 6.53 -14.18
CA GLU A 35 27.00 6.01 -12.89
C GLU A 35 26.49 6.90 -11.73
N GLU A 36 26.64 8.22 -11.83
CA GLU A 36 26.15 9.16 -10.82
C GLU A 36 24.61 9.10 -10.64
N SER A 37 23.87 8.94 -11.74
CA SER A 37 22.41 8.83 -11.67
C SER A 37 21.95 7.49 -11.07
N LYS A 38 22.69 6.41 -11.31
CA LYS A 38 22.45 5.11 -10.72
C LYS A 38 22.71 5.11 -9.22
N ASP A 39 23.84 5.69 -8.81
CA ASP A 39 24.22 5.81 -7.41
C ASP A 39 23.18 6.64 -6.63
N ALA A 40 22.69 7.76 -7.21
CA ALA A 40 21.65 8.59 -6.61
C ALA A 40 20.31 7.82 -6.47
N PHE A 41 19.96 7.00 -7.47
CA PHE A 41 18.75 6.17 -7.40
C PHE A 41 18.87 5.08 -6.31
N GLU A 42 20.01 4.40 -6.25
CA GLU A 42 20.28 3.38 -5.22
C GLU A 42 20.26 3.99 -3.81
N GLU A 43 20.76 5.22 -3.64
CA GLU A 43 20.72 5.94 -2.36
C GLU A 43 19.28 6.26 -1.93
N VAL A 44 18.42 6.71 -2.87
CA VAL A 44 17.00 6.96 -2.60
C VAL A 44 16.25 5.68 -2.27
N GLU A 45 16.48 4.59 -3.02
CA GLU A 45 15.88 3.29 -2.71
C GLU A 45 16.29 2.79 -1.32
N LYS A 46 17.55 2.92 -0.96
CA LYS A 46 18.06 2.54 0.34
C LYS A 46 17.44 3.37 1.46
N ALA A 47 17.41 4.69 1.30
CA ALA A 47 16.80 5.58 2.29
C ALA A 47 15.30 5.31 2.45
N GLY A 48 14.60 5.06 1.35
CA GLY A 48 13.20 4.67 1.38
C GLY A 48 12.95 3.34 2.10
N LEU A 49 13.85 2.34 1.89
CA LEU A 49 13.76 1.08 2.62
C LEU A 49 13.99 1.27 4.12
N GLU A 50 15.02 2.02 4.51
CA GLU A 50 15.32 2.30 5.92
C GLU A 50 14.16 3.04 6.62
N GLU A 51 13.47 3.95 5.94
CA GLU A 51 12.28 4.61 6.46
C GLU A 51 11.12 3.62 6.60
N SER A 52 10.85 2.82 5.56
CA SER A 52 9.78 1.81 5.59
C SER A 52 10.01 0.76 6.68
N GLU A 53 11.24 0.31 6.90
CA GLU A 53 11.58 -0.62 7.99
C GLU A 53 11.25 -0.01 9.37
N LYS A 54 11.61 1.25 9.61
CA LYS A 54 11.25 1.95 10.86
C LYS A 54 9.74 2.13 11.03
N MET A 55 9.04 2.41 9.93
CA MET A 55 7.57 2.48 9.96
C MET A 55 6.96 1.12 10.28
N ALA A 56 7.46 0.05 9.66
CA ALA A 56 7.00 -1.31 9.90
C ALA A 56 7.22 -1.74 11.35
N ASP A 57 8.40 -1.50 11.92
CA ASP A 57 8.71 -1.80 13.31
C ASP A 57 7.75 -1.08 14.27
N ALA A 58 7.49 0.21 14.04
CA ALA A 58 6.57 0.99 14.87
C ALA A 58 5.11 0.50 14.77
N ILE A 59 4.68 0.10 13.57
CA ILE A 59 3.34 -0.48 13.35
C ILE A 59 3.24 -1.86 14.01
N GLU A 60 4.26 -2.71 13.85
CA GLU A 60 4.34 -4.04 14.47
C GLU A 60 4.21 -3.94 16.00
N ASP A 61 4.98 -3.06 16.63
CA ASP A 61 4.93 -2.84 18.07
C ASP A 61 3.53 -2.39 18.52
N ALA A 62 2.89 -1.47 17.80
CA ALA A 62 1.55 -1.01 18.12
C ALA A 62 0.50 -2.14 17.97
N LEU A 63 0.58 -2.96 16.91
CA LEU A 63 -0.32 -4.10 16.71
C LEU A 63 -0.10 -5.20 17.73
N LYS A 64 1.14 -5.41 18.16
CA LYS A 64 1.50 -6.36 19.22
C LYS A 64 0.94 -5.92 20.58
N GLU A 65 1.07 -4.64 20.94
CA GLU A 65 0.46 -4.08 22.15
C GLU A 65 -1.07 -4.18 22.12
N ALA A 66 -1.67 -4.03 20.94
CA ALA A 66 -3.10 -4.19 20.72
C ALA A 66 -3.56 -5.66 20.69
N ASN A 67 -2.65 -6.64 20.72
CA ASN A 67 -2.88 -8.09 20.61
C ASN A 67 -3.60 -8.51 19.33
N VAL A 68 -3.23 -7.93 18.18
CA VAL A 68 -3.79 -8.28 16.84
C VAL A 68 -2.70 -8.52 15.79
N LEU A 69 -1.44 -8.56 16.16
CA LEU A 69 -0.35 -8.77 15.21
C LEU A 69 -0.48 -10.06 14.42
N ASP A 70 -0.95 -11.14 15.04
CA ASP A 70 -1.13 -12.45 14.38
C ASP A 70 -2.19 -12.44 13.25
N GLU A 71 -2.99 -11.38 13.17
CA GLU A 71 -4.04 -11.21 12.15
C GLU A 71 -3.59 -10.36 10.95
N VAL A 72 -2.36 -9.78 11.02
CA VAL A 72 -1.84 -8.84 10.03
C VAL A 72 -0.42 -9.24 9.62
N GLU A 73 -0.21 -9.50 8.34
CA GLU A 73 1.14 -9.68 7.80
C GLU A 73 1.70 -8.31 7.38
N ILE A 74 2.94 -8.00 7.82
CA ILE A 74 3.60 -6.72 7.57
C ILE A 74 4.81 -6.95 6.67
N THR A 75 4.93 -6.15 5.60
CA THR A 75 6.09 -6.18 4.69
C THR A 75 6.57 -4.77 4.42
N ALA A 76 7.88 -4.51 4.58
CA ALA A 76 8.52 -3.26 4.19
C ALA A 76 9.16 -3.39 2.81
N THR A 77 9.01 -2.36 1.99
CA THR A 77 9.68 -2.20 0.69
C THR A 77 10.38 -0.84 0.64
N SER A 78 11.19 -0.58 -0.39
CA SER A 78 11.79 0.75 -0.58
C SER A 78 10.76 1.88 -0.80
N LYS A 79 9.48 1.55 -1.00
CA LYS A 79 8.45 2.52 -1.35
C LYS A 79 7.36 2.67 -0.28
N TYR A 80 6.99 1.59 0.38
CA TYR A 80 5.87 1.56 1.31
C TYR A 80 5.99 0.41 2.32
N VAL A 81 5.23 0.53 3.39
CA VAL A 81 4.86 -0.59 4.27
C VAL A 81 3.52 -1.14 3.82
N GLU A 82 3.44 -2.45 3.64
CA GLU A 82 2.21 -3.16 3.30
C GLU A 82 1.69 -3.95 4.50
N LEU A 83 0.42 -3.73 4.83
CA LEU A 83 -0.33 -4.52 5.80
C LEU A 83 -1.31 -5.41 5.03
N ASN A 84 -1.15 -6.72 5.15
CA ASN A 84 -1.99 -7.71 4.49
C ASN A 84 -2.97 -8.32 5.49
N LEU A 85 -4.27 -8.16 5.22
CA LEU A 85 -5.36 -8.67 6.05
C LEU A 85 -6.20 -9.67 5.25
N GLY A 86 -6.36 -10.89 5.78
CA GLY A 86 -7.17 -11.92 5.15
C GLY A 86 -8.65 -11.50 5.04
N SER A 87 -9.22 -11.56 3.84
CA SER A 87 -10.63 -11.17 3.62
C SER A 87 -11.62 -12.01 4.44
N GLY A 88 -11.28 -13.26 4.80
CA GLY A 88 -12.15 -14.11 5.62
C GLY A 88 -12.32 -13.60 7.05
N ILE A 89 -11.35 -12.83 7.56
CA ILE A 89 -11.46 -12.15 8.85
C ILE A 89 -12.38 -10.93 8.71
N LEU A 90 -12.26 -10.20 7.61
CA LEU A 90 -12.92 -8.90 7.43
C LEU A 90 -14.37 -9.02 6.94
N PHE A 91 -14.66 -9.99 6.08
CA PHE A 91 -15.94 -10.08 5.34
C PHE A 91 -16.50 -11.49 5.32
N ASP A 92 -17.82 -11.60 5.25
CA ASP A 92 -18.49 -12.84 4.89
C ASP A 92 -18.27 -13.19 3.40
N SER A 93 -18.47 -14.46 3.07
CA SER A 93 -18.35 -14.94 1.68
C SER A 93 -19.32 -14.18 0.76
N GLY A 94 -18.77 -13.62 -0.34
CA GLY A 94 -19.55 -12.85 -1.31
C GLY A 94 -20.10 -11.53 -0.78
N ARG A 95 -19.60 -11.04 0.36
CA ARG A 95 -20.00 -9.76 0.95
C ARG A 95 -18.83 -8.77 0.96
N ALA A 96 -19.17 -7.50 1.09
CA ALA A 96 -18.21 -6.38 1.20
C ALA A 96 -18.46 -5.49 2.43
N GLU A 97 -19.48 -5.79 3.24
CA GLU A 97 -19.66 -5.15 4.54
C GLU A 97 -18.69 -5.75 5.55
N LEU A 98 -18.01 -4.89 6.32
CA LEU A 98 -17.17 -5.34 7.43
C LEU A 98 -18.00 -6.08 8.46
N LYS A 99 -17.52 -7.23 8.89
CA LYS A 99 -18.09 -8.00 10.00
C LYS A 99 -17.96 -7.21 11.30
N SER A 100 -18.86 -7.42 12.24
CA SER A 100 -18.80 -6.71 13.55
C SER A 100 -17.51 -7.03 14.32
N GLU A 101 -17.03 -8.26 14.25
CA GLU A 101 -15.75 -8.67 14.84
C GLU A 101 -14.54 -8.07 14.11
N ALA A 102 -14.63 -7.85 12.80
CA ALA A 102 -13.58 -7.22 12.01
C ALA A 102 -13.41 -5.72 12.31
N VAL A 103 -14.46 -5.06 12.77
CA VAL A 103 -14.40 -3.64 13.13
C VAL A 103 -13.33 -3.39 14.20
N ASN A 104 -13.24 -4.26 15.21
CA ASN A 104 -12.22 -4.14 16.26
C ASN A 104 -10.79 -4.28 15.72
N LEU A 105 -10.56 -5.19 14.77
CA LEU A 105 -9.26 -5.34 14.11
C LEU A 105 -8.92 -4.10 13.28
N ILE A 106 -9.84 -3.64 12.43
CA ILE A 106 -9.63 -2.44 11.60
C ILE A 106 -9.43 -1.20 12.46
N GLU A 107 -10.11 -1.09 13.61
CA GLU A 107 -9.89 0.00 14.56
C GLU A 107 -8.46 0.04 15.09
N LYS A 108 -7.94 -1.11 15.52
CA LYS A 108 -6.56 -1.23 16.02
C LYS A 108 -5.52 -1.01 14.93
N VAL A 109 -5.76 -1.52 13.72
CA VAL A 109 -4.91 -1.23 12.56
C VAL A 109 -4.90 0.27 12.26
N ALA A 110 -6.07 0.91 12.25
CA ALA A 110 -6.19 2.35 12.05
C ALA A 110 -5.39 3.14 13.09
N ASP A 111 -5.51 2.78 14.37
CA ASP A 111 -4.77 3.45 15.45
C ASP A 111 -3.26 3.30 15.30
N ALA A 112 -2.79 2.12 14.88
CA ALA A 112 -1.36 1.86 14.64
C ALA A 112 -0.78 2.69 13.49
N ILE A 113 -1.57 2.95 12.43
CA ILE A 113 -1.11 3.68 11.25
C ILE A 113 -1.50 5.17 11.24
N TYR A 114 -2.26 5.66 12.23
CA TYR A 114 -2.77 7.04 12.24
C TYR A 114 -1.66 8.11 12.21
N GLN A 115 -0.51 7.84 12.80
CA GLN A 115 0.65 8.73 12.76
C GLN A 115 1.18 9.00 11.33
N TYR A 116 0.80 8.17 10.37
CA TYR A 116 1.14 8.28 8.94
C TYR A 116 -0.02 8.81 8.09
N ASN A 117 -1.01 9.46 8.70
CA ASN A 117 -2.20 9.96 8.02
C ASN A 117 -1.90 11.01 6.93
N ASP A 118 -0.76 11.69 7.02
CA ASP A 118 -0.30 12.65 6.00
C ASP A 118 0.42 11.96 4.81
N ASN A 119 0.74 10.67 4.92
CA ASN A 119 1.34 9.89 3.85
C ASN A 119 0.28 9.42 2.86
N LEU A 120 0.69 9.10 1.62
CA LEU A 120 -0.19 8.42 0.67
C LEU A 120 -0.53 7.01 1.19
N ILE A 121 -1.82 6.72 1.35
CA ILE A 121 -2.31 5.39 1.76
C ILE A 121 -3.18 4.82 0.64
N ILE A 122 -2.80 3.64 0.14
CA ILE A 122 -3.56 2.93 -0.89
C ILE A 122 -4.12 1.63 -0.29
N ILE A 123 -5.44 1.43 -0.44
CA ILE A 123 -6.13 0.23 -0.01
C ILE A 123 -6.52 -0.59 -1.24
N GLU A 124 -6.00 -1.80 -1.36
CA GLU A 124 -6.26 -2.70 -2.49
C GLU A 124 -7.01 -3.95 -2.04
N GLY A 125 -8.10 -4.27 -2.73
CA GLY A 125 -8.86 -5.50 -2.51
C GLY A 125 -8.49 -6.56 -3.55
N HIS A 126 -8.38 -7.82 -3.11
CA HIS A 126 -8.06 -8.96 -3.95
C HIS A 126 -9.03 -10.11 -3.74
N THR A 127 -9.22 -10.93 -4.77
CA THR A 127 -9.99 -12.17 -4.69
C THR A 127 -9.15 -13.36 -5.12
N ASP A 128 -9.64 -14.55 -4.87
CA ASP A 128 -9.21 -15.73 -5.60
C ASP A 128 -9.84 -15.77 -7.00
N ASN A 129 -9.57 -16.82 -7.75
CA ASN A 129 -10.08 -17.02 -9.11
C ASN A 129 -11.45 -17.72 -9.16
N VAL A 130 -12.13 -17.93 -8.03
CA VAL A 130 -13.50 -18.45 -8.05
C VAL A 130 -14.46 -17.34 -8.49
N PRO A 131 -15.16 -17.50 -9.61
CA PRO A 131 -16.02 -16.44 -10.12
C PRO A 131 -17.17 -16.12 -9.17
N ILE A 132 -17.45 -14.82 -8.99
CA ILE A 132 -18.71 -14.37 -8.40
C ILE A 132 -19.58 -13.75 -9.50
N ASN A 133 -20.88 -14.01 -9.40
CA ASN A 133 -21.88 -13.38 -10.27
C ASN A 133 -23.18 -13.25 -9.50
N THR A 134 -23.39 -12.13 -8.85
CA THR A 134 -24.59 -11.78 -8.11
C THR A 134 -25.14 -10.46 -8.60
N ALA A 135 -26.37 -10.11 -8.20
CA ALA A 135 -26.96 -8.80 -8.54
C ALA A 135 -26.13 -7.61 -7.97
N GLU A 136 -25.43 -7.82 -6.85
CA GLU A 136 -24.61 -6.80 -6.22
C GLU A 136 -23.19 -6.79 -6.79
N PHE A 137 -22.61 -7.97 -7.05
CA PHE A 137 -21.25 -8.13 -7.56
C PHE A 137 -21.25 -8.97 -8.84
N PRO A 138 -21.24 -8.32 -10.00
CA PRO A 138 -21.24 -9.04 -11.30
C PRO A 138 -19.95 -9.82 -11.55
N ASP A 139 -18.83 -9.42 -10.88
CA ASP A 139 -17.52 -10.02 -11.03
C ASP A 139 -16.61 -9.80 -9.80
N ASN A 140 -15.46 -10.46 -9.80
CA ASN A 140 -14.45 -10.36 -8.75
C ASN A 140 -13.82 -8.96 -8.64
N MET A 141 -13.76 -8.22 -9.73
CA MET A 141 -13.24 -6.84 -9.76
C MET A 141 -14.12 -5.93 -8.91
N MET A 142 -15.44 -5.99 -9.11
CA MET A 142 -16.40 -5.18 -8.36
C MET A 142 -16.43 -5.56 -6.87
N LEU A 143 -16.38 -6.87 -6.55
CA LEU A 143 -16.33 -7.33 -5.16
C LEU A 143 -15.10 -6.81 -4.45
N SER A 144 -13.91 -6.96 -5.07
CA SER A 144 -12.64 -6.50 -4.50
C SER A 144 -12.60 -4.99 -4.31
N GLN A 145 -13.08 -4.21 -5.28
CA GLN A 145 -13.20 -2.75 -5.18
C GLN A 145 -14.10 -2.34 -4.01
N LYS A 146 -15.24 -2.99 -3.84
CA LYS A 146 -16.17 -2.68 -2.75
C LYS A 146 -15.59 -3.01 -1.39
N ARG A 147 -14.83 -4.09 -1.27
CA ARG A 147 -14.13 -4.47 -0.04
C ARG A 147 -13.07 -3.44 0.36
N ALA A 148 -12.21 -3.04 -0.58
CA ALA A 148 -11.24 -1.97 -0.36
C ALA A 148 -11.92 -0.66 0.05
N TYR A 149 -13.01 -0.30 -0.62
CA TYR A 149 -13.77 0.90 -0.30
C TYR A 149 -14.44 0.83 1.09
N SER A 150 -14.87 -0.33 1.55
CA SER A 150 -15.44 -0.48 2.91
C SER A 150 -14.40 -0.18 3.99
N VAL A 151 -13.15 -0.64 3.81
CA VAL A 151 -12.04 -0.31 4.71
C VAL A 151 -11.72 1.18 4.62
N PHE A 152 -11.53 1.73 3.42
CA PHE A 152 -11.32 3.17 3.18
C PHE A 152 -12.37 4.02 3.90
N LYS A 153 -13.64 3.70 3.68
CA LYS A 153 -14.75 4.44 4.29
C LYS A 153 -14.72 4.37 5.82
N TYR A 154 -14.33 3.24 6.39
CA TYR A 154 -14.19 3.11 7.82
C TYR A 154 -13.09 4.01 8.37
N LEU A 155 -11.91 4.03 7.75
CA LEU A 155 -10.79 4.88 8.15
C LEU A 155 -11.15 6.36 8.09
N VAL A 156 -11.76 6.81 7.01
CA VAL A 156 -12.17 8.21 6.84
C VAL A 156 -13.27 8.60 7.83
N ASN A 157 -14.37 7.84 7.89
CA ASN A 157 -15.57 8.26 8.63
C ASN A 157 -15.48 8.02 10.14
N ASN A 158 -14.74 7.01 10.57
CA ASN A 158 -14.71 6.58 11.97
C ASN A 158 -13.37 6.92 12.66
N LYS A 159 -12.29 7.04 11.90
CA LYS A 159 -10.95 7.27 12.44
C LYS A 159 -10.35 8.63 12.03
N GLY A 160 -11.03 9.38 11.16
CA GLY A 160 -10.65 10.75 10.80
C GLY A 160 -9.45 10.86 9.87
N PHE A 161 -9.17 9.82 9.09
CA PHE A 161 -8.14 9.89 8.04
C PHE A 161 -8.54 10.89 6.95
N ASP A 162 -7.55 11.59 6.38
CA ASP A 162 -7.78 12.53 5.29
C ASP A 162 -8.03 11.77 3.97
N PRO A 163 -9.23 11.90 3.36
CA PRO A 163 -9.49 11.26 2.07
C PRO A 163 -8.63 11.81 0.92
N ALA A 164 -8.01 12.98 1.08
CA ALA A 164 -7.13 13.56 0.07
C ALA A 164 -5.79 12.80 -0.08
N THR A 165 -5.34 12.14 1.00
CA THR A 165 -4.12 11.31 1.01
C THR A 165 -4.40 9.83 0.80
N MET A 166 -5.67 9.45 0.55
CA MET A 166 -6.07 8.05 0.48
C MET A 166 -6.67 7.66 -0.86
N MET A 167 -6.41 6.42 -1.27
CA MET A 167 -7.03 5.80 -2.45
C MET A 167 -7.53 4.39 -2.13
N SER A 168 -8.57 3.94 -2.85
CA SER A 168 -9.01 2.54 -2.80
C SER A 168 -9.16 1.97 -4.20
N SER A 169 -8.71 0.74 -4.41
CA SER A 169 -8.81 0.04 -5.70
C SER A 169 -9.14 -1.45 -5.53
N GLY A 170 -9.74 -2.04 -6.57
CA GLY A 170 -9.93 -3.47 -6.70
C GLY A 170 -8.98 -4.06 -7.71
N ARG A 171 -8.40 -5.20 -7.42
CA ARG A 171 -7.53 -5.98 -8.32
C ARG A 171 -8.20 -7.26 -8.81
N GLY A 172 -9.35 -7.63 -8.23
CA GLY A 172 -9.97 -8.92 -8.52
C GLY A 172 -8.99 -10.05 -8.29
N GLU A 173 -8.92 -10.97 -9.24
CA GLU A 173 -8.03 -12.15 -9.24
C GLU A 173 -6.69 -11.92 -9.96
N SER A 174 -6.41 -10.67 -10.42
CA SER A 174 -5.29 -10.41 -11.35
C SER A 174 -3.91 -10.46 -10.69
N VAL A 175 -3.82 -10.36 -9.36
CA VAL A 175 -2.55 -10.32 -8.63
C VAL A 175 -2.55 -11.39 -7.52
N PRO A 176 -2.43 -12.68 -7.88
CA PRO A 176 -2.37 -13.76 -6.90
C PRO A 176 -0.99 -13.78 -6.21
N ILE A 177 -0.99 -14.00 -4.88
CA ILE A 177 0.25 -14.22 -4.09
C ILE A 177 0.49 -15.70 -3.80
N ALA A 178 -0.51 -16.55 -4.04
CA ALA A 178 -0.44 -17.99 -3.85
C ALA A 178 -1.19 -18.73 -4.95
N SER A 179 -1.03 -20.07 -4.98
CA SER A 179 -1.68 -20.90 -6.00
C SER A 179 -3.19 -20.97 -5.79
N ASN A 180 -3.96 -20.59 -6.80
CA ASN A 180 -5.41 -20.73 -6.83
C ASN A 180 -5.88 -22.21 -6.91
N SER A 181 -4.98 -23.16 -7.16
CA SER A 181 -5.33 -24.59 -7.24
C SER A 181 -5.60 -25.22 -5.87
N THR A 182 -5.12 -24.63 -4.77
CA THR A 182 -5.31 -25.11 -3.41
C THR A 182 -6.29 -24.23 -2.64
N ALA A 183 -6.98 -24.81 -1.64
CA ALA A 183 -7.89 -24.04 -0.78
C ALA A 183 -7.14 -22.98 0.03
N ASP A 184 -5.97 -23.33 0.55
CA ASP A 184 -5.14 -22.43 1.36
C ASP A 184 -4.58 -21.27 0.51
N GLY A 185 -4.10 -21.57 -0.71
CA GLY A 185 -3.63 -20.51 -1.62
C GLY A 185 -4.75 -19.57 -2.05
N ARG A 186 -5.97 -20.08 -2.31
CA ARG A 186 -7.13 -19.20 -2.54
C ARG A 186 -7.46 -18.34 -1.31
N ALA A 187 -7.31 -18.89 -0.10
CA ALA A 187 -7.55 -18.13 1.13
C ALA A 187 -6.55 -16.97 1.26
N GLN A 188 -5.27 -17.18 0.92
CA GLN A 188 -4.25 -16.13 0.89
C GLN A 188 -4.53 -15.08 -0.18
N ASN A 189 -5.00 -15.49 -1.37
CA ASN A 189 -5.34 -14.55 -2.44
C ASN A 189 -6.53 -13.65 -2.09
N ARG A 190 -7.48 -14.10 -1.26
CA ARG A 190 -8.59 -13.28 -0.76
C ARG A 190 -8.12 -12.41 0.39
N ARG A 191 -7.67 -11.18 0.10
CA ARG A 191 -7.07 -10.26 1.05
C ARG A 191 -7.43 -8.81 0.77
N VAL A 192 -7.15 -7.96 1.74
CA VAL A 192 -7.05 -6.50 1.58
C VAL A 192 -5.65 -6.07 1.98
N GLU A 193 -4.99 -5.34 1.12
CA GLU A 193 -3.70 -4.72 1.37
C GLU A 193 -3.89 -3.24 1.71
N ILE A 194 -3.21 -2.76 2.76
CA ILE A 194 -3.10 -1.33 3.09
C ILE A 194 -1.64 -0.97 2.91
N LYS A 195 -1.35 -0.12 1.92
CA LYS A 195 0.01 0.35 1.59
C LYS A 195 0.19 1.78 2.07
N ILE A 196 1.11 1.98 2.99
CA ILE A 196 1.49 3.29 3.52
C ILE A 196 2.81 3.68 2.88
N TYR A 197 2.77 4.63 1.95
CA TYR A 197 3.96 5.06 1.24
C TYR A 197 4.86 5.89 2.16
N ASN A 198 6.17 5.69 2.06
CA ASN A 198 7.14 6.49 2.79
C ASN A 198 7.27 7.91 2.18
N THR A 199 7.99 8.81 2.84
CA THR A 199 8.10 10.22 2.42
C THR A 199 8.86 10.41 1.11
N TYR A 200 9.65 9.43 0.68
CA TYR A 200 10.33 9.44 -0.63
C TYR A 200 9.38 9.14 -1.79
N ASN A 201 8.20 8.55 -1.51
CA ASN A 201 7.25 8.06 -2.52
C ASN A 201 5.79 8.52 -2.28
N SER A 202 5.54 9.41 -1.32
CA SER A 202 4.22 9.97 -1.00
C SER A 202 3.84 11.14 -1.88
#